data_82024ac0bb86c0ba5883be432146e424
#
_entry.id   82024ac0bb86c0ba5883be432146e424
#
_cell.length_a   1.000
_cell.length_b   1.000
_cell.length_c   1.000
_cell.angle_alpha   90.00
_cell.angle_beta   90.00
_cell.angle_gamma   90.00
#
_symmetry.space_group_name_H-M   'P 1'
#
loop_
_entity.id
_entity.type
_entity.pdbx_description
1 polymer ?
#
loop_
_entity_poly.entity_id
_entity_poly.type
_entity_poly.pdbx_seq_one_letter_code
_entity_poly.pdbx_strand_id
1 'polypeptide(L)'
;MWHWEDLKLANTKAAEKAIRQNDRRRERNRWFISRTRTFMKKTLKAIESGDLDAAQASFVEAQSALDKAAEKGIIHKNNASRHKSRLAQRIKQAQAGGGVAPRATR
;
A
#
# COMPACT_ATOMS: atom_id res chain seq x y z
N MET A 1 -18.89 -27.52 36.47
CA MET A 1 -19.73 -27.14 35.35
C MET A 1 -19.58 -25.65 35.04
N TRP A 2 -19.48 -25.32 33.79
CA TRP A 2 -19.28 -23.94 33.41
C TRP A 2 -20.53 -23.11 33.62
N HIS A 3 -20.36 -21.94 34.24
CA HIS A 3 -21.44 -20.94 34.26
C HIS A 3 -21.32 -20.10 33.01
N TRP A 4 -22.44 -19.94 32.35
CA TRP A 4 -22.52 -19.14 31.14
C TRP A 4 -21.99 -17.72 31.36
N GLU A 5 -22.33 -17.15 32.50
CA GLU A 5 -21.93 -15.77 32.83
C GLU A 5 -20.43 -15.64 33.02
N ASP A 6 -19.80 -16.62 33.68
CA ASP A 6 -18.35 -16.61 33.86
C ASP A 6 -17.63 -16.72 32.53
N LEU A 7 -18.12 -17.60 31.68
CA LEU A 7 -17.58 -17.78 30.35
C LEU A 7 -17.73 -16.53 29.51
N LYS A 8 -18.89 -15.91 29.59
CA LYS A 8 -19.19 -14.67 28.88
C LYS A 8 -18.30 -13.54 29.35
N LEU A 9 -18.09 -13.42 30.66
CA LEU A 9 -17.24 -12.37 31.22
C LEU A 9 -15.79 -12.54 30.78
N ALA A 10 -15.27 -13.74 30.83
CA ALA A 10 -13.92 -14.01 30.39
C ALA A 10 -13.75 -13.73 28.90
N ASN A 11 -14.73 -14.16 28.09
CA ASN A 11 -14.72 -13.90 26.67
C ASN A 11 -14.83 -12.42 26.38
N THR A 12 -15.60 -11.67 27.15
CA THR A 12 -15.75 -10.23 26.98
C THR A 12 -14.43 -9.50 27.17
N LYS A 13 -13.68 -9.86 28.22
CA LYS A 13 -12.37 -9.23 28.46
C LYS A 13 -11.39 -9.54 27.34
N ALA A 14 -11.32 -10.81 26.95
CA ALA A 14 -10.45 -11.23 25.86
C ALA A 14 -10.89 -10.58 24.55
N ALA A 15 -12.20 -10.49 24.31
CA ALA A 15 -12.75 -9.87 23.12
C ALA A 15 -12.44 -8.38 23.08
N GLU A 16 -12.58 -7.68 24.22
CA GLU A 16 -12.26 -6.27 24.29
C GLU A 16 -10.80 -5.99 23.97
N LYS A 17 -9.92 -6.82 24.51
CA LYS A 17 -8.49 -6.70 24.22
C LYS A 17 -8.21 -6.96 22.75
N ALA A 18 -8.83 -8.00 22.20
CA ALA A 18 -8.66 -8.36 20.80
C ALA A 18 -9.17 -7.24 19.89
N ILE A 19 -10.32 -6.65 20.23
CA ILE A 19 -10.89 -5.54 19.46
C ILE A 19 -9.94 -4.35 19.47
N ARG A 20 -9.40 -3.99 20.62
CA ARG A 20 -8.46 -2.87 20.71
C ARG A 20 -7.21 -3.13 19.89
N GLN A 21 -6.65 -4.34 19.96
CA GLN A 21 -5.48 -4.69 19.17
C GLN A 21 -5.80 -4.68 17.68
N ASN A 22 -6.96 -5.20 17.31
CA ASN A 22 -7.39 -5.21 15.91
C ASN A 22 -7.61 -3.80 15.37
N ASP A 23 -8.17 -2.93 16.19
CA ASP A 23 -8.39 -1.54 15.80
C ASP A 23 -7.07 -0.82 15.57
N ARG A 24 -6.09 -1.02 16.45
CA ARG A 24 -4.76 -0.44 16.28
C ARG A 24 -4.08 -0.94 15.01
N ARG A 25 -4.17 -2.26 14.76
CA ARG A 25 -3.60 -2.86 13.55
C ARG A 25 -4.29 -2.32 12.31
N ARG A 26 -5.61 -2.19 12.37
CA ARG A 26 -6.41 -1.68 11.26
C ARG A 26 -6.04 -0.25 10.93
N GLU A 27 -5.90 0.60 11.94
CA GLU A 27 -5.49 1.98 11.75
C GLU A 27 -4.10 2.07 11.17
N ARG A 28 -3.15 1.30 11.69
CA ARG A 28 -1.79 1.25 11.19
C ARG A 28 -1.76 0.77 9.75
N ASN A 29 -2.49 -0.33 9.47
CA ASN A 29 -2.54 -0.90 8.13
C ASN A 29 -3.15 0.09 7.15
N ARG A 30 -4.22 0.75 7.55
CA ARG A 30 -4.88 1.76 6.72
C ARG A 30 -3.93 2.91 6.40
N TRP A 31 -3.17 3.36 7.37
CA TRP A 31 -2.19 4.41 7.17
C TRP A 31 -1.14 4.03 6.14
N PHE A 32 -0.57 2.83 6.27
CA PHE A 32 0.43 2.35 5.32
C PHE A 32 -0.15 2.16 3.92
N ILE A 33 -1.34 1.61 3.83
CA ILE A 33 -1.99 1.40 2.53
C ILE A 33 -2.30 2.75 1.87
N SER A 34 -2.84 3.70 2.63
CA SER A 34 -3.14 5.03 2.11
C SER A 34 -1.89 5.74 1.63
N ARG A 35 -0.83 5.65 2.40
CA ARG A 35 0.45 6.25 2.04
C ARG A 35 0.99 5.66 0.75
N THR A 36 0.95 4.34 0.65
CA THR A 36 1.39 3.62 -0.55
C THR A 36 0.58 4.05 -1.77
N ARG A 37 -0.74 4.09 -1.64
CA ARG A 37 -1.61 4.50 -2.73
C ARG A 37 -1.34 5.95 -3.16
N THR A 38 -1.12 6.81 -2.20
CA THR A 38 -0.84 8.22 -2.48
C THR A 38 0.43 8.37 -3.31
N PHE A 39 1.51 7.69 -2.93
CA PHE A 39 2.75 7.77 -3.69
C PHE A 39 2.65 7.12 -5.06
N MET A 40 1.91 6.02 -5.16
CA MET A 40 1.67 5.40 -6.46
C MET A 40 0.89 6.33 -7.39
N LYS A 41 -0.15 6.97 -6.88
CA LYS A 41 -0.92 7.94 -7.66
C LYS A 41 -0.09 9.13 -8.08
N LYS A 42 0.75 9.65 -7.19
CA LYS A 42 1.65 10.75 -7.53
C LYS A 42 2.60 10.36 -8.66
N THR A 43 3.14 9.15 -8.60
CA THR A 43 4.02 8.65 -9.63
C THR A 43 3.30 8.58 -10.97
N LEU A 44 2.11 8.00 -10.99
CA LEU A 44 1.32 7.87 -12.21
C LEU A 44 0.93 9.23 -12.77
N LYS A 45 0.55 10.16 -11.90
CA LYS A 45 0.18 11.49 -12.32
C LYS A 45 1.36 12.24 -12.90
N ALA A 46 2.54 12.10 -12.31
CA ALA A 46 3.75 12.72 -12.84
C ALA A 46 4.12 12.12 -14.20
N ILE A 47 3.94 10.83 -14.40
CA ILE A 47 4.16 10.16 -15.68
C ILE A 47 3.21 10.73 -16.71
N GLU A 48 1.93 10.88 -16.38
CA GLU A 48 0.91 11.40 -17.29
C GLU A 48 1.19 12.85 -17.70
N SER A 49 1.71 13.65 -16.77
CA SER A 49 2.05 15.04 -17.07
C SER A 49 3.38 15.19 -17.81
N GLY A 50 4.12 14.10 -17.96
CA GLY A 50 5.40 14.15 -18.66
C GLY A 50 6.57 14.59 -17.80
N ASP A 51 6.36 14.80 -16.52
CA ASP A 51 7.41 15.22 -15.60
C ASP A 51 8.13 13.98 -15.05
N LEU A 52 9.14 13.54 -15.81
CA LEU A 52 9.85 12.30 -15.45
C LEU A 52 10.70 12.44 -14.21
N ASP A 53 11.21 13.64 -13.93
CA ASP A 53 11.99 13.86 -12.71
C ASP A 53 11.11 13.71 -11.48
N ALA A 54 9.92 14.31 -11.52
CA ALA A 54 8.96 14.15 -10.44
C ALA A 54 8.48 12.71 -10.33
N ALA A 55 8.32 12.03 -11.47
CA ALA A 55 7.91 10.64 -11.49
C ALA A 55 8.93 9.75 -10.81
N GLN A 56 10.21 9.96 -11.08
CA GLN A 56 11.27 9.19 -10.44
C GLN A 56 11.35 9.45 -8.94
N ALA A 57 11.23 10.71 -8.54
CA ALA A 57 11.24 11.06 -7.12
C ALA A 57 10.06 10.40 -6.39
N SER A 58 8.88 10.48 -6.97
CA SER A 58 7.69 9.83 -6.40
C SER A 58 7.81 8.31 -6.40
N PHE A 59 8.45 7.76 -7.41
CA PHE A 59 8.66 6.31 -7.51
C PHE A 59 9.55 5.80 -6.38
N VAL A 60 10.60 6.53 -6.04
CA VAL A 60 11.47 6.15 -4.92
C VAL A 60 10.67 6.13 -3.62
N GLU A 61 9.83 7.13 -3.41
CA GLU A 61 8.97 7.17 -2.23
C GLU A 61 7.96 6.02 -2.25
N ALA A 62 7.40 5.72 -3.40
CA ALA A 62 6.45 4.61 -3.56
C ALA A 62 7.12 3.27 -3.26
N GLN A 63 8.33 3.08 -3.76
CA GLN A 63 9.10 1.86 -3.46
C GLN A 63 9.32 1.70 -1.96
N SER A 64 9.74 2.78 -1.31
CA SER A 64 9.97 2.76 0.12
C SER A 64 8.70 2.42 0.88
N ALA A 65 7.58 3.02 0.51
CA ALA A 65 6.31 2.75 1.14
C ALA A 65 5.86 1.30 0.94
N LEU A 66 6.00 0.79 -0.27
CA LEU A 66 5.67 -0.60 -0.60
C LEU A 66 6.53 -1.58 0.19
N ASP A 67 7.83 -1.32 0.25
CA ASP A 67 8.75 -2.20 0.96
C ASP A 67 8.45 -2.20 2.45
N LYS A 68 8.15 -1.06 3.03
CA LYS A 68 7.80 -0.98 4.45
C LYS A 68 6.50 -1.71 4.75
N ALA A 69 5.51 -1.55 3.88
CA ALA A 69 4.23 -2.25 4.04
C ALA A 69 4.41 -3.76 3.94
N ALA A 70 5.26 -4.21 3.02
CA ALA A 70 5.55 -5.63 2.87
C ALA A 70 6.34 -6.17 4.07
N GLU A 71 7.30 -5.41 4.55
CA GLU A 71 8.10 -5.78 5.71
C GLU A 71 7.23 -5.97 6.95
N LYS A 72 6.24 -5.12 7.12
CA LYS A 72 5.32 -5.22 8.25
C LYS A 72 4.21 -6.24 8.04
N GLY A 73 4.17 -6.89 6.90
CA GLY A 73 3.15 -7.90 6.61
C GLY A 73 1.79 -7.34 6.26
N ILE A 74 1.70 -6.03 6.00
CA ILE A 74 0.42 -5.39 5.65
C ILE A 74 0.00 -5.79 4.24
N ILE A 75 0.96 -5.85 3.34
CA ILE A 75 0.74 -6.39 2.00
C ILE A 75 1.74 -7.52 1.77
N HIS A 76 1.39 -8.42 0.87
CA HIS A 76 2.29 -9.52 0.53
C HIS A 76 3.45 -8.97 -0.30
N LYS A 77 4.66 -9.52 -0.09
CA LYS A 77 5.85 -9.06 -0.81
C LYS A 77 5.69 -9.21 -2.33
N ASN A 78 4.91 -10.18 -2.77
CA ASN A 78 4.65 -10.34 -4.20
C ASN A 78 3.82 -9.19 -4.76
N ASN A 79 2.87 -8.68 -3.99
CA ASN A 79 2.12 -7.50 -4.39
C ASN A 79 3.02 -6.27 -4.46
N ALA A 80 3.91 -6.10 -3.48
CA ALA A 80 4.85 -4.99 -3.49
C ALA A 80 5.75 -5.06 -4.72
N SER A 81 6.29 -6.24 -5.01
CA SER A 81 7.15 -6.45 -6.18
C SER A 81 6.42 -6.15 -7.48
N ARG A 82 5.16 -6.59 -7.57
CA ARG A 82 4.34 -6.36 -8.76
C ARG A 82 4.12 -4.88 -8.99
N HIS A 83 3.73 -4.16 -7.95
CA HIS A 83 3.49 -2.72 -8.05
C HIS A 83 4.76 -1.96 -8.39
N LYS A 84 5.88 -2.30 -7.77
CA LYS A 84 7.16 -1.68 -8.07
C LYS A 84 7.55 -1.92 -9.53
N SER A 85 7.39 -3.15 -9.99
CA SER A 85 7.71 -3.51 -11.35
C SER A 85 6.86 -2.77 -12.37
N ARG A 86 5.57 -2.68 -12.12
CA ARG A 86 4.65 -1.97 -13.02
C ARG A 86 4.95 -0.48 -13.10
N LEU A 87 5.24 0.14 -11.97
CA LEU A 87 5.60 1.56 -11.95
C LEU A 87 6.91 1.80 -12.68
N ALA A 88 7.90 0.94 -12.45
CA ALA A 88 9.19 1.04 -13.13
C ALA A 88 9.03 0.92 -14.64
N GLN A 89 8.21 -0.01 -15.08
CA GLN A 89 7.93 -0.20 -16.51
C GLN A 89 7.27 1.04 -17.11
N ARG A 90 6.32 1.63 -16.42
CA ARG A 90 5.65 2.83 -16.91
C ARG A 90 6.61 4.00 -17.04
N ILE A 91 7.49 4.19 -16.07
CA ILE A 91 8.51 5.21 -16.13
C ILE A 91 9.44 4.96 -17.32
N LYS A 92 9.87 3.73 -17.47
CA LYS A 92 10.76 3.33 -18.55
C LYS A 92 10.10 3.57 -19.91
N GLN A 93 8.84 3.22 -20.05
CA GLN A 93 8.10 3.45 -21.28
C GLN A 93 7.97 4.94 -21.58
N ALA A 94 7.71 5.74 -20.57
CA ALA A 94 7.59 7.19 -20.72
C ALA A 94 8.93 7.79 -21.14
N GLN A 95 10.03 7.31 -20.57
CA GLN A 95 11.35 7.78 -20.96
C GLN A 95 11.70 7.40 -22.40
N ALA A 96 11.39 6.16 -22.77
CA ALA A 96 11.71 5.65 -24.10
C ALA A 96 10.78 6.22 -25.16
N GLY A 97 9.49 6.33 -24.83
CA GLY A 97 8.48 6.79 -25.77
C GLY A 97 8.30 8.29 -25.84
N GLY A 98 8.91 9.01 -24.91
CA GLY A 98 8.77 10.46 -24.86
C GLY A 98 7.38 10.94 -24.53
N GLY A 99 6.49 10.06 -24.12
CA GLY A 99 5.14 10.46 -23.82
C GLY A 99 4.31 9.36 -23.18
N VAL A 100 3.07 9.68 -22.91
CA VAL A 100 2.17 8.80 -22.18
C VAL A 100 1.10 8.21 -23.07
N ALA A 101 1.20 8.49 -24.35
CA ALA A 101 0.23 8.06 -25.33
C ALA A 101 -0.09 6.55 -25.32
N PRO A 102 0.87 5.67 -25.11
CA PRO A 102 0.60 4.24 -25.18
C PRO A 102 -0.53 3.74 -24.33
N ARG A 103 -0.82 4.43 -23.29
CA ARG A 103 -1.87 4.01 -22.40
C ARG A 103 -3.25 4.11 -23.01
N ALA A 104 -3.45 5.09 -23.84
CA ALA A 104 -4.72 5.32 -24.48
C ALA A 104 -5.03 4.30 -25.58
N THR A 105 -4.03 3.65 -26.08
CA THR A 105 -4.19 2.71 -27.19
C THR A 105 -4.51 1.29 -26.76
N ARG A 106 -4.68 1.06 -25.52
CA ARG A 106 -4.95 -0.29 -25.02
C ARG A 106 -6.37 -0.76 -25.18
#